data_301f6dc01f7276b4386160fa3ce5dc19
#
_entry.id   301f6dc01f7276b4386160fa3ce5dc19
#
_cell.length_a   1.000
_cell.length_b   1.000
_cell.length_c   1.000
_cell.angle_alpha   90.00
_cell.angle_beta   90.00
_cell.angle_gamma   90.00
#
_symmetry.space_group_name_H-M   'P 1'
#
loop_
_entity.id
_entity.type
_entity.pdbx_description
1 polymer ?
#
loop_
_entity_poly.entity_id
_entity_poly.type
_entity_poly.pdbx_seq_one_letter_code
_entity_poly.pdbx_strand_id
1 'polypeptide(L)'
;MKRLKRLLIVLAAMVMATAAIFGCGKTPDKGGANPIAVYMPDGAPALAFAKLMHEENKLGKDNLTYTVVKAENIGGFVANESATVALMPITGASKVSNGKYKAVSVITHGNIFLIGKGDATTLSDLKDKKVGVVQLANVPGLTFKHLLGEAGVDYAENEEVAGKVALYGITDPSTVAPSLKQGTYDYVVAPQPAVANVCKNVEGVSVRIDLNKLYSESGFPQAVLMVKNELCADADFINALTAALADSAGWIKEVNEDGSAKNAKTAVAAINAHFADGAQSTLKAPALSPDAIEGSNVYVQSVKDAEVKTLVKDYIDNMIKIQSTAAKAITDDFFIA
;
A
#
# COMPACT_ATOMS: atom_id res chain seq x y z
N MET A 1 50.68 2.40 -41.26
CA MET A 1 49.45 2.69 -42.01
C MET A 1 48.75 1.45 -42.60
N LYS A 2 49.44 0.47 -43.19
CA LYS A 2 48.75 -0.73 -43.75
C LYS A 2 48.12 -1.67 -42.71
N ARG A 3 48.63 -1.76 -41.48
CA ARG A 3 48.04 -2.58 -40.39
C ARG A 3 46.78 -1.96 -39.78
N LEU A 4 46.69 -0.63 -39.69
CA LEU A 4 45.55 0.08 -39.16
C LEU A 4 44.33 0.01 -40.10
N LYS A 5 44.54 0.03 -41.42
CA LYS A 5 43.48 -0.15 -42.44
C LYS A 5 42.89 -1.55 -42.43
N ARG A 6 43.70 -2.60 -42.14
CA ARG A 6 43.21 -3.99 -42.03
C ARG A 6 42.38 -4.21 -40.75
N LEU A 7 42.72 -3.54 -39.65
CA LEU A 7 41.96 -3.60 -38.40
C LEU A 7 40.56 -2.92 -38.52
N LEU A 8 40.47 -1.80 -39.23
CA LEU A 8 39.20 -1.10 -39.50
C LEU A 8 38.29 -1.89 -40.43
N ILE A 9 38.81 -2.63 -41.39
CA ILE A 9 38.00 -3.48 -42.30
C ILE A 9 37.44 -4.70 -41.56
N VAL A 10 38.20 -5.28 -40.63
CA VAL A 10 37.72 -6.41 -39.81
C VAL A 10 36.64 -5.96 -38.80
N LEU A 11 36.79 -4.76 -38.22
CA LEU A 11 35.75 -4.20 -37.35
C LEU A 11 34.43 -3.86 -38.09
N ALA A 12 34.53 -3.35 -39.34
CA ALA A 12 33.37 -3.06 -40.19
C ALA A 12 32.63 -4.35 -40.63
N ALA A 13 33.38 -5.44 -40.87
CA ALA A 13 32.80 -6.74 -41.22
C ALA A 13 32.11 -7.43 -40.03
N MET A 14 32.61 -7.25 -38.78
CA MET A 14 31.95 -7.75 -37.59
C MET A 14 30.62 -7.00 -37.25
N VAL A 15 30.54 -5.70 -37.49
CA VAL A 15 29.32 -4.93 -37.29
C VAL A 15 28.22 -5.28 -38.28
N MET A 16 28.59 -5.68 -39.51
CA MET A 16 27.61 -6.13 -40.52
C MET A 16 27.15 -7.60 -40.33
N ALA A 17 27.95 -8.45 -39.68
CA ALA A 17 27.56 -9.83 -39.40
C ALA A 17 26.56 -9.95 -38.22
N THR A 18 26.53 -8.98 -37.29
CA THR A 18 25.55 -8.95 -36.19
C THR A 18 24.18 -8.40 -36.61
N ALA A 19 24.06 -7.69 -37.73
CA ALA A 19 22.79 -7.20 -38.25
C ALA A 19 21.98 -8.25 -39.05
N ALA A 20 22.59 -9.41 -39.40
CA ALA A 20 21.92 -10.44 -40.21
C ALA A 20 21.29 -11.59 -39.39
N ILE A 21 21.37 -11.60 -38.05
CA ILE A 21 20.82 -12.66 -37.21
C ILE A 21 19.46 -12.24 -36.57
N PHE A 22 19.04 -10.99 -36.77
CA PHE A 22 17.71 -10.49 -36.29
C PHE A 22 16.63 -10.42 -37.38
N GLY A 23 16.75 -11.16 -38.43
CA GLY A 23 15.82 -11.15 -39.54
C GLY A 23 15.10 -12.46 -39.77
N CYS A 24 14.38 -13.01 -38.78
CA CYS A 24 13.25 -13.94 -38.95
C CYS A 24 12.63 -14.19 -37.59
N GLY A 25 12.08 -13.15 -36.98
CA GLY A 25 11.16 -13.24 -35.84
C GLY A 25 9.87 -12.57 -36.26
N LYS A 26 8.77 -13.28 -36.16
CA LYS A 26 7.40 -12.84 -36.41
C LYS A 26 7.23 -11.35 -36.15
N THR A 27 6.75 -10.60 -37.15
CA THR A 27 6.19 -9.25 -36.92
C THR A 27 5.33 -9.30 -35.69
N PRO A 28 5.55 -8.44 -34.68
CA PRO A 28 4.61 -8.34 -33.59
C PRO A 28 3.26 -7.98 -34.20
N ASP A 29 2.26 -8.76 -33.85
CA ASP A 29 0.87 -8.51 -34.22
C ASP A 29 0.54 -7.07 -33.76
N LYS A 30 0.34 -6.17 -34.71
CA LYS A 30 -0.03 -4.77 -34.45
C LYS A 30 -1.51 -4.72 -34.05
N GLY A 31 -1.87 -5.38 -32.97
CA GLY A 31 -3.23 -5.48 -32.48
C GLY A 31 -3.35 -5.57 -30.95
N GLY A 32 -2.25 -5.71 -30.21
CA GLY A 32 -2.28 -5.71 -28.75
C GLY A 32 -2.13 -4.30 -28.19
N ALA A 33 -3.13 -3.78 -27.51
CA ALA A 33 -2.96 -2.61 -26.67
C ALA A 33 -1.77 -2.84 -25.70
N ASN A 34 -0.96 -1.81 -25.45
CA ASN A 34 0.12 -1.92 -24.46
C ASN A 34 -0.47 -2.40 -23.13
N PRO A 35 0.19 -3.34 -22.41
CA PRO A 35 -0.33 -3.84 -21.16
C PRO A 35 -0.51 -2.69 -20.17
N ILE A 36 -1.62 -2.73 -19.44
CA ILE A 36 -1.93 -1.76 -18.39
C ILE A 36 -1.05 -2.09 -17.18
N ALA A 37 -0.13 -1.20 -16.86
CA ALA A 37 0.81 -1.38 -15.76
C ALA A 37 0.17 -1.00 -14.41
N VAL A 38 -0.01 -1.98 -13.53
CA VAL A 38 -0.65 -1.85 -12.22
C VAL A 38 0.41 -1.95 -11.13
N TYR A 39 0.53 -0.92 -10.31
CA TYR A 39 1.48 -0.86 -9.20
C TYR A 39 0.76 -0.74 -7.87
N MET A 40 1.24 -1.46 -6.86
CA MET A 40 0.71 -1.38 -5.51
C MET A 40 1.81 -1.57 -4.46
N PRO A 41 1.69 -0.93 -3.29
CA PRO A 41 2.60 -1.21 -2.18
C PRO A 41 2.29 -2.56 -1.53
N ASP A 42 3.32 -3.16 -0.93
CA ASP A 42 3.20 -4.36 -0.10
C ASP A 42 2.24 -4.14 1.09
N GLY A 43 1.68 -5.21 1.62
CA GLY A 43 0.75 -5.20 2.74
C GLY A 43 -0.72 -5.29 2.32
N ALA A 44 -1.61 -4.63 3.05
CA ALA A 44 -3.04 -4.63 2.76
C ALA A 44 -3.39 -4.19 1.31
N PRO A 45 -2.72 -3.19 0.70
CA PRO A 45 -2.92 -2.86 -0.71
C PRO A 45 -2.66 -4.03 -1.66
N ALA A 46 -1.60 -4.81 -1.44
CA ALA A 46 -1.29 -5.98 -2.28
C ALA A 46 -2.33 -7.10 -2.10
N LEU A 47 -2.91 -7.26 -0.88
CA LEU A 47 -3.99 -8.21 -0.66
C LEU A 47 -5.23 -7.89 -1.50
N ALA A 48 -5.52 -6.62 -1.77
CA ALA A 48 -6.63 -6.21 -2.62
C ALA A 48 -6.52 -6.73 -4.06
N PHE A 49 -5.30 -6.92 -4.55
CA PHE A 49 -5.01 -7.41 -5.90
C PHE A 49 -4.64 -8.90 -5.93
N ALA A 50 -4.64 -9.59 -4.81
CA ALA A 50 -4.07 -10.93 -4.70
C ALA A 50 -4.72 -11.97 -5.64
N LYS A 51 -6.05 -11.94 -5.80
CA LYS A 51 -6.77 -12.82 -6.73
C LYS A 51 -6.41 -12.50 -8.18
N LEU A 52 -6.39 -11.22 -8.55
CA LEU A 52 -6.06 -10.78 -9.90
C LEU A 52 -4.63 -11.20 -10.29
N MET A 53 -3.68 -11.04 -9.36
CA MET A 53 -2.29 -11.51 -9.56
C MET A 53 -2.20 -13.04 -9.68
N HIS A 54 -2.99 -13.77 -8.89
CA HIS A 54 -3.01 -15.24 -8.92
C HIS A 54 -3.58 -15.78 -10.23
N GLU A 55 -4.63 -15.18 -10.74
CA GLU A 55 -5.32 -15.62 -11.94
C GLU A 55 -4.71 -15.03 -13.24
N GLU A 56 -3.71 -14.14 -13.12
CA GLU A 56 -3.11 -13.38 -14.24
C GLU A 56 -4.20 -12.73 -15.12
N ASN A 57 -5.22 -12.16 -14.48
CA ASN A 57 -6.47 -11.81 -15.13
C ASN A 57 -6.32 -10.70 -16.18
N LYS A 58 -7.03 -10.95 -17.29
CA LYS A 58 -7.37 -9.92 -18.25
C LYS A 58 -8.68 -9.27 -17.84
N LEU A 59 -8.74 -7.95 -17.82
CA LEU A 59 -9.99 -7.22 -17.71
C LEU A 59 -10.56 -7.00 -19.11
N GLY A 60 -11.53 -7.83 -19.50
CA GLY A 60 -12.06 -7.81 -20.86
C GLY A 60 -10.98 -8.12 -21.91
N LYS A 61 -10.72 -7.15 -22.81
CA LYS A 61 -9.65 -7.22 -23.83
C LYS A 61 -8.27 -6.80 -23.33
N ASP A 62 -8.19 -6.20 -22.14
CA ASP A 62 -6.98 -5.55 -21.66
C ASP A 62 -6.11 -6.55 -20.87
N ASN A 63 -4.82 -6.51 -21.15
CA ASN A 63 -3.81 -7.25 -20.39
C ASN A 63 -3.31 -6.37 -19.27
N LEU A 64 -3.29 -6.88 -18.03
CA LEU A 64 -2.70 -6.18 -16.89
C LEU A 64 -1.35 -6.82 -16.54
N THR A 65 -0.40 -5.97 -16.18
CA THR A 65 0.85 -6.40 -15.56
C THR A 65 0.89 -5.84 -14.14
N TYR A 66 1.25 -6.67 -13.18
CA TYR A 66 1.26 -6.29 -11.77
C TYR A 66 2.67 -6.14 -11.25
N THR A 67 2.90 -5.13 -10.42
CA THR A 67 4.17 -4.91 -9.74
C THR A 67 3.92 -4.49 -8.29
N VAL A 68 4.34 -5.33 -7.36
CA VAL A 68 4.32 -5.02 -5.93
C VAL A 68 5.64 -4.35 -5.57
N VAL A 69 5.58 -3.26 -4.83
CA VAL A 69 6.76 -2.47 -4.44
C VAL A 69 6.75 -2.17 -2.94
N LYS A 70 7.89 -1.75 -2.40
CA LYS A 70 7.93 -1.17 -1.05
C LYS A 70 7.11 0.11 -1.02
N ALA A 71 6.42 0.38 0.09
CA ALA A 71 5.49 1.49 0.21
C ALA A 71 6.13 2.88 -0.06
N GLU A 72 7.40 3.05 0.29
CA GLU A 72 8.15 4.28 0.03
C GLU A 72 8.42 4.55 -1.46
N ASN A 73 8.37 3.52 -2.31
CA ASN A 73 8.73 3.61 -3.72
C ASN A 73 7.55 3.91 -4.65
N ILE A 74 6.31 3.63 -4.22
CA ILE A 74 5.13 3.73 -5.10
C ILE A 74 4.96 5.13 -5.71
N GLY A 75 5.26 6.19 -4.95
CA GLY A 75 5.15 7.56 -5.43
C GLY A 75 6.02 7.87 -6.65
N GLY A 76 7.18 7.22 -6.76
CA GLY A 76 8.09 7.39 -7.90
C GLY A 76 7.50 6.87 -9.21
N PHE A 77 6.81 5.71 -9.17
CA PHE A 77 6.18 5.11 -10.36
C PHE A 77 4.97 5.89 -10.88
N VAL A 78 4.28 6.62 -9.99
CA VAL A 78 3.21 7.55 -10.40
C VAL A 78 3.79 8.87 -10.90
N ALA A 79 4.80 9.43 -10.23
CA ALA A 79 5.42 10.69 -10.61
C ALA A 79 6.10 10.62 -11.98
N ASN A 80 6.74 9.50 -12.33
CA ASN A 80 7.36 9.28 -13.64
C ASN A 80 6.42 8.63 -14.68
N GLU A 81 5.12 8.47 -14.33
CA GLU A 81 4.07 7.92 -15.19
C GLU A 81 4.28 6.46 -15.66
N SER A 82 5.14 5.68 -15.00
CA SER A 82 5.31 4.26 -15.29
C SER A 82 4.08 3.44 -14.92
N ALA A 83 3.37 3.82 -13.86
CA ALA A 83 2.10 3.21 -13.48
C ALA A 83 0.96 3.76 -14.35
N THR A 84 0.13 2.89 -14.90
CA THR A 84 -1.15 3.26 -15.52
C THR A 84 -2.27 3.26 -14.49
N VAL A 85 -2.23 2.26 -13.60
CA VAL A 85 -3.07 2.12 -12.41
C VAL A 85 -2.15 1.99 -11.21
N ALA A 86 -2.45 2.70 -10.13
CA ALA A 86 -1.69 2.59 -8.90
C ALA A 86 -2.60 2.58 -7.67
N LEU A 87 -2.36 1.68 -6.73
CA LEU A 87 -2.93 1.81 -5.40
C LEU A 87 -1.93 2.58 -4.53
N MET A 88 -2.34 3.71 -4.00
CA MET A 88 -1.44 4.63 -3.30
C MET A 88 -1.96 5.04 -1.93
N PRO A 89 -1.05 5.22 -0.93
CA PRO A 89 -1.42 5.95 0.28
C PRO A 89 -2.02 7.30 -0.09
N ILE A 90 -3.14 7.67 0.51
CA ILE A 90 -3.92 8.86 0.12
C ILE A 90 -3.12 10.16 0.20
N THR A 91 -2.27 10.31 1.24
CA THR A 91 -1.40 11.48 1.39
C THR A 91 -0.35 11.59 0.28
N GLY A 92 0.18 10.45 -0.18
CA GLY A 92 1.08 10.37 -1.32
C GLY A 92 0.37 10.70 -2.63
N ALA A 93 -0.82 10.14 -2.85
CA ALA A 93 -1.64 10.37 -4.03
C ALA A 93 -1.96 11.86 -4.22
N SER A 94 -2.31 12.57 -3.15
CA SER A 94 -2.59 14.01 -3.18
C SER A 94 -1.39 14.85 -3.67
N LYS A 95 -0.16 14.38 -3.42
CA LYS A 95 1.07 15.11 -3.82
C LYS A 95 1.52 14.83 -5.24
N VAL A 96 1.30 13.63 -5.77
CA VAL A 96 1.90 13.19 -7.03
C VAL A 96 0.92 13.05 -8.20
N SER A 97 -0.39 13.16 -7.97
CA SER A 97 -1.41 13.04 -9.03
C SER A 97 -1.24 14.07 -10.15
N ASN A 98 -0.84 15.29 -9.81
CA ASN A 98 -0.53 16.40 -10.71
C ASN A 98 -1.56 16.60 -11.85
N GLY A 99 -2.82 16.24 -11.64
CA GLY A 99 -3.88 16.29 -12.64
C GLY A 99 -3.79 15.21 -13.73
N LYS A 100 -2.78 14.33 -13.69
CA LYS A 100 -2.61 13.22 -14.66
C LYS A 100 -3.32 11.94 -14.25
N TYR A 101 -3.68 11.82 -12.99
CA TYR A 101 -4.39 10.69 -12.40
C TYR A 101 -5.63 11.18 -11.67
N LYS A 102 -6.64 10.33 -11.63
CA LYS A 102 -7.85 10.50 -10.84
C LYS A 102 -7.97 9.39 -9.81
N ALA A 103 -8.45 9.73 -8.63
CA ALA A 103 -8.89 8.75 -7.65
C ALA A 103 -10.23 8.16 -8.09
N VAL A 104 -10.32 6.82 -8.11
CA VAL A 104 -11.51 6.07 -8.55
C VAL A 104 -12.26 5.47 -7.38
N SER A 105 -11.53 4.92 -6.42
CA SER A 105 -12.11 4.27 -5.24
C SER A 105 -11.14 4.32 -4.07
N VAL A 106 -11.66 4.31 -2.86
CA VAL A 106 -10.91 3.95 -1.66
C VAL A 106 -10.88 2.43 -1.55
N ILE A 107 -9.72 1.83 -1.29
CA ILE A 107 -9.51 0.37 -1.29
C ILE A 107 -9.11 -0.16 0.08
N THR A 108 -8.34 0.61 0.86
CA THR A 108 -8.00 0.26 2.24
C THR A 108 -8.48 1.35 3.18
N HIS A 109 -9.11 0.95 4.30
CA HIS A 109 -9.87 1.85 5.17
C HIS A 109 -9.31 1.92 6.59
N GLY A 110 -8.00 2.05 6.68
CA GLY A 110 -7.29 2.00 7.95
C GLY A 110 -7.12 0.57 8.47
N ASN A 111 -5.92 0.29 8.97
CA ASN A 111 -5.56 -1.03 9.48
C ASN A 111 -4.54 -0.95 10.60
N ILE A 112 -4.55 0.17 11.35
CA ILE A 112 -3.57 0.43 12.41
C ILE A 112 -4.12 0.13 13.78
N PHE A 113 -3.28 -0.49 14.60
CA PHE A 113 -3.62 -0.93 15.95
C PHE A 113 -2.50 -0.58 16.91
N LEU A 114 -2.86 -0.21 18.13
CA LEU A 114 -1.93 -0.14 19.24
C LEU A 114 -1.77 -1.53 19.84
N ILE A 115 -0.55 -2.03 19.91
CA ILE A 115 -0.22 -3.32 20.50
C ILE A 115 0.82 -3.14 21.62
N GLY A 116 0.82 -4.02 22.61
CA GLY A 116 1.78 -4.00 23.72
C GLY A 116 1.46 -5.00 24.81
N LYS A 117 2.33 -5.06 25.83
CA LYS A 117 2.16 -5.92 27.00
C LYS A 117 1.36 -5.25 28.12
N GLY A 118 1.37 -3.91 28.19
CA GLY A 118 0.61 -3.15 29.17
C GLY A 118 -0.90 -3.26 28.96
N ASP A 119 -1.68 -2.56 29.74
CA ASP A 119 -3.15 -2.65 29.83
C ASP A 119 -3.86 -1.36 29.36
N ALA A 120 -3.19 -0.53 28.55
CA ALA A 120 -3.82 0.66 27.97
C ALA A 120 -5.10 0.33 27.21
N THR A 121 -6.16 1.05 27.52
CA THR A 121 -7.48 0.93 26.89
C THR A 121 -7.93 2.23 26.24
N THR A 122 -7.28 3.34 26.58
CA THR A 122 -7.52 4.68 26.05
C THR A 122 -6.22 5.35 25.62
N LEU A 123 -6.30 6.37 24.79
CA LEU A 123 -5.11 7.15 24.39
C LEU A 123 -4.50 7.91 25.56
N SER A 124 -5.28 8.26 26.57
CA SER A 124 -4.78 8.93 27.80
C SER A 124 -3.87 8.05 28.64
N ASP A 125 -4.00 6.71 28.55
CA ASP A 125 -3.14 5.75 29.26
C ASP A 125 -1.72 5.72 28.70
N LEU A 126 -1.51 6.37 27.56
CA LEU A 126 -0.20 6.45 26.90
C LEU A 126 0.70 7.60 27.40
N LYS A 127 0.20 8.47 28.27
CA LYS A 127 1.00 9.53 28.87
C LYS A 127 2.20 8.92 29.60
N ASP A 128 3.37 9.52 29.40
CA ASP A 128 4.68 9.06 29.93
C ASP A 128 5.09 7.66 29.40
N LYS A 129 4.51 7.18 28.29
CA LYS A 129 4.86 5.92 27.64
C LYS A 129 5.67 6.16 26.37
N LYS A 130 6.54 5.20 26.07
CA LYS A 130 7.29 5.13 24.80
C LYS A 130 6.49 4.34 23.79
N VAL A 131 6.09 4.99 22.71
CA VAL A 131 5.31 4.36 21.64
C VAL A 131 6.12 4.35 20.35
N GLY A 132 6.49 3.15 19.89
CA GLY A 132 7.04 2.95 18.56
C GLY A 132 5.93 3.08 17.52
N VAL A 133 6.15 3.80 16.43
CA VAL A 133 5.14 4.01 15.39
C VAL A 133 5.71 3.63 14.03
N VAL A 134 5.15 2.58 13.43
CA VAL A 134 5.53 2.19 12.07
C VAL A 134 5.13 3.31 11.10
N GLN A 135 6.12 3.80 10.33
CA GLN A 135 5.93 4.90 9.38
C GLN A 135 5.36 6.18 10.05
N LEU A 136 6.01 6.67 11.10
CA LEU A 136 5.59 7.84 11.89
C LEU A 136 5.28 9.10 11.06
N ALA A 137 5.99 9.32 9.94
CA ALA A 137 5.82 10.47 9.06
C ALA A 137 4.79 10.25 7.91
N ASN A 138 4.18 9.07 7.85
CA ASN A 138 3.22 8.68 6.82
C ASN A 138 1.82 8.46 7.42
N VAL A 139 0.90 7.92 6.61
CA VAL A 139 -0.51 7.70 7.01
C VAL A 139 -0.66 7.09 8.41
N PRO A 140 0.02 6.00 8.81
CA PRO A 140 -0.16 5.44 10.15
C PRO A 140 0.16 6.42 11.27
N GLY A 141 1.34 7.06 11.21
CA GLY A 141 1.78 7.97 12.25
C GLY A 141 1.01 9.29 12.26
N LEU A 142 0.65 9.83 11.11
CA LEU A 142 -0.15 11.06 11.00
C LEU A 142 -1.56 10.84 11.58
N THR A 143 -2.19 9.70 11.25
CA THR A 143 -3.49 9.35 11.83
C THR A 143 -3.41 9.19 13.34
N PHE A 144 -2.36 8.53 13.84
CA PHE A 144 -2.18 8.38 15.29
C PHE A 144 -1.99 9.73 16.00
N LYS A 145 -1.20 10.63 15.44
CA LYS A 145 -1.04 12.00 15.95
C LYS A 145 -2.34 12.78 15.96
N HIS A 146 -3.15 12.63 14.89
CA HIS A 146 -4.47 13.23 14.83
C HIS A 146 -5.37 12.72 15.97
N LEU A 147 -5.43 11.41 16.16
CA LEU A 147 -6.23 10.79 17.22
C LEU A 147 -5.78 11.23 18.62
N LEU A 148 -4.46 11.35 18.87
CA LEU A 148 -3.94 11.89 20.11
C LEU A 148 -4.42 13.34 20.33
N GLY A 149 -4.38 14.16 19.29
CA GLY A 149 -4.86 15.55 19.34
C GLY A 149 -6.37 15.64 19.66
N GLU A 150 -7.21 14.85 18.98
CA GLU A 150 -8.67 14.79 19.24
C GLU A 150 -8.96 14.30 20.68
N ALA A 151 -8.13 13.43 21.23
CA ALA A 151 -8.23 12.97 22.61
C ALA A 151 -7.65 13.95 23.66
N GLY A 152 -7.09 15.08 23.24
CA GLY A 152 -6.41 16.03 24.12
C GLY A 152 -5.15 15.46 24.78
N VAL A 153 -4.46 14.55 24.09
CA VAL A 153 -3.24 13.90 24.58
C VAL A 153 -2.03 14.46 23.83
N ASP A 154 -1.20 15.18 24.56
CA ASP A 154 0.04 15.74 24.02
C ASP A 154 1.07 14.65 23.74
N TYR A 155 1.91 14.87 22.72
CA TYR A 155 3.03 14.00 22.37
C TYR A 155 4.31 14.77 22.10
N ALA A 156 5.43 14.08 22.13
CA ALA A 156 6.74 14.56 21.70
C ALA A 156 7.38 13.51 20.78
N GLU A 157 8.12 13.95 19.75
CA GLU A 157 8.76 13.05 18.80
C GLU A 157 10.25 12.90 19.13
N ASN A 158 10.70 11.64 19.27
CA ASN A 158 12.07 11.24 19.56
C ASN A 158 12.62 11.77 20.90
N GLU A 159 11.76 12.14 21.82
CA GLU A 159 12.13 12.58 23.17
C GLU A 159 11.06 12.20 24.19
N GLU A 160 11.49 12.04 25.45
CA GLU A 160 10.60 11.80 26.60
C GLU A 160 10.35 13.12 27.32
N VAL A 161 9.10 13.58 27.33
CA VAL A 161 8.67 14.79 28.02
C VAL A 161 7.56 14.41 29.01
N ALA A 162 7.72 14.79 30.27
CA ALA A 162 6.75 14.47 31.32
C ALA A 162 5.33 14.88 30.94
N GLY A 163 4.36 13.97 31.13
CA GLY A 163 2.96 14.17 30.81
C GLY A 163 2.60 14.00 29.33
N LYS A 164 3.56 13.74 28.45
CA LYS A 164 3.36 13.51 27.02
C LYS A 164 3.60 12.05 26.62
N VAL A 165 3.08 11.67 25.47
CA VAL A 165 3.42 10.41 24.81
C VAL A 165 4.72 10.58 24.03
N ALA A 166 5.72 9.74 24.26
CA ALA A 166 6.97 9.79 23.50
C ALA A 166 6.85 8.91 22.23
N LEU A 167 6.83 9.52 21.05
CA LEU A 167 6.68 8.85 19.77
C LEU A 167 8.03 8.60 19.09
N TYR A 168 8.29 7.37 18.70
CA TYR A 168 9.52 6.98 18.00
C TYR A 168 9.18 6.30 16.65
N GLY A 169 9.79 6.78 15.57
CA GLY A 169 9.57 6.21 14.24
C GLY A 169 10.21 4.83 14.06
N ILE A 170 9.43 3.87 13.56
CA ILE A 170 9.90 2.55 13.13
C ILE A 170 9.87 2.53 11.61
N THR A 171 11.05 2.48 10.98
CA THR A 171 11.21 2.41 9.52
C THR A 171 11.17 0.96 9.01
N ASP A 172 11.71 0.02 9.78
CA ASP A 172 11.69 -1.42 9.45
C ASP A 172 10.68 -2.16 10.34
N PRO A 173 9.52 -2.58 9.79
CA PRO A 173 8.50 -3.31 10.56
C PRO A 173 9.00 -4.62 11.20
N SER A 174 10.10 -5.20 10.69
CA SER A 174 10.68 -6.42 11.27
C SER A 174 11.24 -6.21 12.69
N THR A 175 11.51 -4.96 13.07
CA THR A 175 12.02 -4.59 14.39
C THR A 175 10.93 -4.48 15.47
N VAL A 176 9.65 -4.51 15.09
CA VAL A 176 8.52 -4.38 16.04
C VAL A 176 8.54 -5.48 17.09
N ALA A 177 8.63 -6.75 16.68
CA ALA A 177 8.63 -7.88 17.61
C ALA A 177 9.86 -7.87 18.55
N PRO A 178 11.11 -7.68 18.07
CA PRO A 178 12.27 -7.49 18.95
C PRO A 178 12.11 -6.34 19.93
N SER A 179 11.63 -5.18 19.49
CA SER A 179 11.48 -3.98 20.35
C SER A 179 10.52 -4.21 21.52
N LEU A 180 9.37 -4.87 21.26
CA LEU A 180 8.41 -5.21 22.31
C LEU A 180 8.93 -6.32 23.25
N LYS A 181 9.73 -7.27 22.73
CA LYS A 181 10.38 -8.30 23.57
C LYS A 181 11.38 -7.69 24.53
N GLN A 182 12.17 -6.75 24.06
CA GLN A 182 13.25 -6.09 24.83
C GLN A 182 12.73 -4.94 25.72
N GLY A 183 11.46 -4.54 25.58
CA GLY A 183 10.91 -3.39 26.31
C GLY A 183 11.48 -2.04 25.82
N THR A 184 11.95 -1.97 24.57
CA THR A 184 12.40 -0.70 23.97
C THR A 184 11.25 0.29 23.88
N TYR A 185 10.04 -0.21 23.57
CA TYR A 185 8.78 0.53 23.57
C TYR A 185 7.78 -0.17 24.49
N ASP A 186 6.98 0.61 25.20
CA ASP A 186 5.85 0.11 26.00
C ASP A 186 4.74 -0.41 25.08
N TYR A 187 4.52 0.32 23.98
CA TYR A 187 3.51 0.02 22.97
C TYR A 187 4.08 0.28 21.56
N VAL A 188 3.43 -0.30 20.58
CA VAL A 188 3.73 -0.03 19.16
C VAL A 188 2.43 0.18 18.40
N VAL A 189 2.41 1.20 17.55
CA VAL A 189 1.39 1.38 16.49
C VAL A 189 1.90 0.72 15.22
N ALA A 190 1.17 -0.28 14.76
CA ALA A 190 1.53 -1.03 13.57
C ALA A 190 0.27 -1.41 12.74
N PRO A 191 0.43 -1.67 11.43
CA PRO A 191 -0.67 -2.08 10.58
C PRO A 191 -0.89 -3.61 10.61
N GLN A 192 -2.15 -4.04 10.37
CA GLN A 192 -2.42 -5.41 9.93
C GLN A 192 -1.88 -5.62 8.50
N PRO A 193 -1.48 -6.84 8.16
CA PRO A 193 -1.49 -8.05 9.00
C PRO A 193 -0.23 -8.25 9.86
N ALA A 194 0.71 -7.29 9.90
CA ALA A 194 1.93 -7.38 10.71
C ALA A 194 1.62 -7.54 12.21
N VAL A 195 0.59 -6.85 12.70
CA VAL A 195 0.11 -6.94 14.10
C VAL A 195 -0.20 -8.37 14.50
N ALA A 196 -0.95 -9.12 13.68
CA ALA A 196 -1.29 -10.51 13.97
C ALA A 196 -0.03 -11.38 14.13
N ASN A 197 0.97 -11.16 13.27
CA ASN A 197 2.24 -11.89 13.36
C ASN A 197 2.99 -11.58 14.67
N VAL A 198 3.00 -10.31 15.10
CA VAL A 198 3.65 -9.90 16.34
C VAL A 198 2.93 -10.47 17.56
N CYS A 199 1.61 -10.33 17.62
CA CYS A 199 0.81 -10.86 18.74
C CYS A 199 0.92 -12.38 18.87
N LYS A 200 1.04 -13.10 17.75
CA LYS A 200 1.25 -14.56 17.75
C LYS A 200 2.62 -14.97 18.28
N ASN A 201 3.67 -14.20 17.99
CA ASN A 201 5.06 -14.59 18.21
C ASN A 201 5.74 -13.91 19.42
N VAL A 202 5.05 -12.96 20.08
CA VAL A 202 5.58 -12.24 21.24
C VAL A 202 4.65 -12.44 22.43
N GLU A 203 5.10 -13.24 23.40
CA GLU A 203 4.34 -13.55 24.60
C GLU A 203 3.90 -12.28 25.35
N GLY A 204 2.63 -12.24 25.77
CA GLY A 204 2.01 -11.14 26.49
C GLY A 204 1.65 -9.91 25.64
N VAL A 205 2.03 -9.88 24.36
CA VAL A 205 1.62 -8.81 23.44
C VAL A 205 0.25 -9.12 22.86
N SER A 206 -0.65 -8.15 22.93
CA SER A 206 -1.96 -8.22 22.28
C SER A 206 -2.36 -6.85 21.74
N VAL A 207 -3.41 -6.83 20.93
CA VAL A 207 -4.08 -5.59 20.51
C VAL A 207 -4.69 -4.94 21.76
N ARG A 208 -4.41 -3.66 21.95
CA ARG A 208 -4.91 -2.83 23.05
C ARG A 208 -5.99 -1.88 22.59
N ILE A 209 -5.73 -1.20 21.48
CA ILE A 209 -6.66 -0.22 20.92
C ILE A 209 -6.76 -0.44 19.41
N ASP A 210 -7.97 -0.53 18.90
CA ASP A 210 -8.26 -0.43 17.47
C ASP A 210 -8.36 1.05 17.09
N LEU A 211 -7.28 1.59 16.53
CA LEU A 211 -7.18 3.01 16.17
C LEU A 211 -8.09 3.38 15.00
N ASN A 212 -8.50 2.39 14.20
CA ASN A 212 -9.38 2.62 13.06
C ASN A 212 -10.77 2.99 13.55
N LYS A 213 -11.30 2.24 14.55
CA LYS A 213 -12.59 2.50 15.17
C LYS A 213 -12.63 3.80 15.97
N LEU A 214 -11.50 4.27 16.47
CA LEU A 214 -11.42 5.59 17.11
C LEU A 214 -11.56 6.73 16.09
N TYR A 215 -11.11 6.52 14.83
CA TYR A 215 -11.27 7.51 13.78
C TYR A 215 -12.73 7.61 13.31
N SER A 216 -13.32 6.48 12.92
CA SER A 216 -14.75 6.34 12.61
C SER A 216 -15.15 4.85 12.61
N GLU A 217 -16.44 4.55 12.60
CA GLU A 217 -16.94 3.16 12.52
C GLU A 217 -16.42 2.42 11.28
N SER A 218 -16.27 3.13 10.16
CA SER A 218 -15.74 2.60 8.89
C SER A 218 -14.23 2.74 8.73
N GLY A 219 -13.51 3.25 9.74
CA GLY A 219 -12.10 3.57 9.65
C GLY A 219 -11.82 4.90 8.94
N PHE A 220 -10.70 4.99 8.24
CA PHE A 220 -10.26 6.19 7.51
C PHE A 220 -9.73 5.82 6.12
N PRO A 221 -9.82 6.71 5.12
CA PRO A 221 -9.31 6.44 3.78
C PRO A 221 -7.78 6.34 3.83
N GLN A 222 -7.25 5.12 3.72
CA GLN A 222 -5.81 4.88 3.83
C GLN A 222 -5.14 4.86 2.47
N ALA A 223 -5.70 4.09 1.52
CA ALA A 223 -5.17 4.03 0.16
C ALA A 223 -6.29 4.10 -0.89
N VAL A 224 -5.98 4.79 -1.97
CA VAL A 224 -6.87 5.05 -3.09
C VAL A 224 -6.35 4.45 -4.38
N LEU A 225 -7.27 3.95 -5.19
CA LEU A 225 -7.02 3.51 -6.55
C LEU A 225 -6.91 4.73 -7.46
N MET A 226 -5.70 4.97 -7.97
CA MET A 226 -5.38 6.03 -8.91
C MET A 226 -5.31 5.46 -10.33
N VAL A 227 -5.98 6.08 -11.28
CA VAL A 227 -5.98 5.69 -12.68
C VAL A 227 -5.59 6.89 -13.54
N LYS A 228 -4.76 6.69 -14.56
CA LYS A 228 -4.41 7.74 -15.54
C LYS A 228 -5.67 8.30 -16.21
N ASN A 229 -5.69 9.62 -16.41
CA ASN A 229 -6.82 10.34 -16.99
C ASN A 229 -7.32 9.76 -18.31
N GLU A 230 -6.41 9.28 -19.16
CA GLU A 230 -6.73 8.68 -20.46
C GLU A 230 -7.62 7.43 -20.34
N LEU A 231 -7.49 6.67 -19.26
CA LEU A 231 -8.33 5.50 -18.99
C LEU A 231 -9.59 5.82 -18.17
N CYS A 232 -9.64 6.98 -17.53
CA CYS A 232 -10.83 7.37 -16.75
C CYS A 232 -12.07 7.61 -17.62
N ALA A 233 -11.90 7.84 -18.91
CA ALA A 233 -12.99 7.96 -19.88
C ALA A 233 -13.58 6.60 -20.30
N ASP A 234 -12.87 5.49 -20.09
CA ASP A 234 -13.35 4.13 -20.34
C ASP A 234 -14.13 3.62 -19.12
N ALA A 235 -15.42 3.87 -19.10
CA ALA A 235 -16.29 3.47 -17.99
C ALA A 235 -16.35 1.93 -17.84
N ASP A 236 -16.27 1.18 -18.94
CA ASP A 236 -16.30 -0.28 -18.90
C ASP A 236 -15.04 -0.83 -18.22
N PHE A 237 -13.87 -0.27 -18.54
CA PHE A 237 -12.62 -0.61 -17.85
C PHE A 237 -12.68 -0.28 -16.35
N ILE A 238 -13.12 0.92 -15.98
CA ILE A 238 -13.23 1.35 -14.58
C ILE A 238 -14.18 0.43 -13.79
N ASN A 239 -15.34 0.11 -14.37
CA ASN A 239 -16.31 -0.77 -13.72
C ASN A 239 -15.77 -2.20 -13.59
N ALA A 240 -15.12 -2.74 -14.63
CA ALA A 240 -14.51 -4.07 -14.59
C ALA A 240 -13.39 -4.14 -13.54
N LEU A 241 -12.52 -3.13 -13.48
CA LEU A 241 -11.42 -3.07 -12.50
C LEU A 241 -11.95 -3.01 -11.05
N THR A 242 -12.91 -2.14 -10.78
CA THR A 242 -13.48 -2.01 -9.44
C THR A 242 -14.26 -3.26 -9.01
N ALA A 243 -14.99 -3.90 -9.93
CA ALA A 243 -15.67 -5.16 -9.68
C ALA A 243 -14.67 -6.30 -9.39
N ALA A 244 -13.59 -6.41 -10.17
CA ALA A 244 -12.55 -7.40 -9.94
C ALA A 244 -11.82 -7.20 -8.62
N LEU A 245 -11.61 -5.95 -8.18
CA LEU A 245 -11.05 -5.64 -6.87
C LEU A 245 -12.01 -5.99 -5.73
N ALA A 246 -13.32 -5.75 -5.90
CA ALA A 246 -14.32 -6.15 -4.92
C ALA A 246 -14.39 -7.68 -4.78
N ASP A 247 -14.34 -8.40 -5.90
CA ASP A 247 -14.27 -9.86 -5.93
C ASP A 247 -12.97 -10.38 -5.26
N SER A 248 -11.82 -9.77 -5.53
CA SER A 248 -10.55 -10.10 -4.88
C SER A 248 -10.59 -9.87 -3.37
N ALA A 249 -11.22 -8.77 -2.92
CA ALA A 249 -11.41 -8.48 -1.50
C ALA A 249 -12.35 -9.50 -0.81
N GLY A 250 -13.33 -10.03 -1.54
CA GLY A 250 -14.16 -11.14 -1.06
C GLY A 250 -13.37 -12.45 -0.99
N TRP A 251 -12.66 -12.78 -2.07
CA TRP A 251 -11.87 -14.01 -2.18
C TRP A 251 -10.82 -14.17 -1.07
N ILE A 252 -10.11 -13.09 -0.70
CA ILE A 252 -9.11 -13.18 0.37
C ILE A 252 -9.73 -13.45 1.75
N LYS A 253 -10.99 -13.10 1.96
CA LYS A 253 -11.73 -13.31 3.21
C LYS A 253 -12.35 -14.71 3.33
N GLU A 254 -12.32 -15.53 2.29
CA GLU A 254 -12.85 -16.88 2.35
C GLU A 254 -12.14 -17.72 3.40
N VAL A 255 -12.92 -18.56 4.10
CA VAL A 255 -12.42 -19.48 5.14
C VAL A 255 -12.69 -20.92 4.76
N ASN A 256 -11.83 -21.82 5.24
CA ASN A 256 -12.03 -23.26 5.18
C ASN A 256 -13.03 -23.71 6.25
N GLU A 257 -13.45 -24.97 6.19
CA GLU A 257 -14.33 -25.61 7.19
C GLU A 257 -13.74 -25.57 8.61
N ASP A 258 -12.42 -25.61 8.74
CA ASP A 258 -11.70 -25.51 10.01
C ASP A 258 -11.55 -24.06 10.53
N GLY A 259 -12.13 -23.08 9.81
CA GLY A 259 -12.05 -21.65 10.15
C GLY A 259 -10.73 -20.99 9.79
N SER A 260 -9.80 -21.66 9.11
CA SER A 260 -8.56 -21.04 8.64
C SER A 260 -8.78 -20.25 7.34
N ALA A 261 -7.92 -19.23 7.08
CA ALA A 261 -7.98 -18.43 5.87
C ALA A 261 -7.63 -19.30 4.64
N LYS A 262 -8.60 -19.50 3.75
CA LYS A 262 -8.52 -20.41 2.60
C LYS A 262 -7.44 -20.01 1.61
N ASN A 263 -7.37 -18.72 1.29
CA ASN A 263 -6.57 -18.22 0.18
C ASN A 263 -5.25 -17.56 0.62
N ALA A 264 -4.93 -17.53 1.93
CA ALA A 264 -3.76 -16.84 2.47
C ALA A 264 -2.43 -17.27 1.83
N LYS A 265 -2.22 -18.59 1.67
CA LYS A 265 -0.98 -19.12 1.06
C LYS A 265 -0.86 -18.74 -0.41
N THR A 266 -1.95 -18.86 -1.16
CA THR A 266 -2.02 -18.50 -2.58
C THR A 266 -1.80 -17.00 -2.79
N ALA A 267 -2.42 -16.16 -1.97
CA ALA A 267 -2.25 -14.71 -2.02
C ALA A 267 -0.79 -14.29 -1.78
N VAL A 268 -0.14 -14.82 -0.74
CA VAL A 268 1.27 -14.51 -0.46
C VAL A 268 2.19 -14.98 -1.59
N ALA A 269 1.92 -16.14 -2.18
CA ALA A 269 2.68 -16.66 -3.32
C ALA A 269 2.53 -15.74 -4.54
N ALA A 270 1.31 -15.32 -4.87
CA ALA A 270 1.04 -14.41 -5.98
C ALA A 270 1.70 -13.04 -5.76
N ILE A 271 1.60 -12.46 -4.57
CA ILE A 271 2.25 -11.20 -4.23
C ILE A 271 3.78 -11.29 -4.39
N ASN A 272 4.39 -12.38 -3.89
CA ASN A 272 5.85 -12.57 -4.03
C ASN A 272 6.29 -12.76 -5.49
N ALA A 273 5.47 -13.42 -6.32
CA ALA A 273 5.77 -13.61 -7.75
C ALA A 273 5.80 -12.28 -8.52
N HIS A 274 5.10 -11.26 -8.04
CA HIS A 274 5.02 -9.95 -8.66
C HIS A 274 5.83 -8.86 -7.92
N PHE A 275 6.64 -9.24 -6.93
CA PHE A 275 7.43 -8.27 -6.18
C PHE A 275 8.61 -7.77 -7.02
N ALA A 276 8.78 -6.45 -7.08
CA ALA A 276 9.87 -5.82 -7.82
C ALA A 276 11.24 -6.26 -7.30
N ASP A 277 12.22 -6.32 -8.20
CA ASP A 277 13.63 -6.59 -7.88
C ASP A 277 13.89 -7.92 -7.14
N GLY A 278 12.95 -8.88 -7.23
CA GLY A 278 13.06 -10.17 -6.54
C GLY A 278 12.99 -10.08 -5.02
N ALA A 279 12.54 -8.94 -4.48
CA ALA A 279 12.30 -8.80 -3.05
C ALA A 279 11.13 -9.69 -2.59
N GLN A 280 10.95 -9.80 -1.28
CA GLN A 280 9.90 -10.60 -0.68
C GLN A 280 8.92 -9.72 0.08
N SER A 281 7.64 -10.06 -0.01
CA SER A 281 6.59 -9.43 0.79
C SER A 281 6.83 -9.60 2.29
N THR A 282 6.45 -8.60 3.05
CA THR A 282 6.38 -8.66 4.52
C THR A 282 5.25 -9.56 5.00
N LEU A 283 4.28 -9.86 4.13
CA LEU A 283 3.17 -10.77 4.41
C LEU A 283 3.67 -12.21 4.55
N LYS A 284 3.17 -12.89 5.59
CA LYS A 284 3.47 -14.31 5.83
C LYS A 284 2.17 -15.08 5.96
N ALA A 285 1.98 -16.10 5.13
CA ALA A 285 0.74 -16.88 5.10
C ALA A 285 0.28 -17.39 6.49
N PRO A 286 1.16 -17.88 7.38
CA PRO A 286 0.74 -18.32 8.72
C PRO A 286 0.24 -17.18 9.64
N ALA A 287 0.51 -15.92 9.28
CA ALA A 287 0.06 -14.74 10.03
C ALA A 287 -1.22 -14.12 9.44
N LEU A 288 -1.64 -14.56 8.25
CA LEU A 288 -2.90 -14.14 7.62
C LEU A 288 -4.06 -14.99 8.14
N SER A 289 -4.39 -14.87 9.44
CA SER A 289 -5.63 -15.40 9.99
C SER A 289 -6.84 -14.63 9.42
N PRO A 290 -8.06 -15.19 9.51
CA PRO A 290 -9.27 -14.45 9.11
C PRO A 290 -9.38 -13.09 9.79
N ASP A 291 -9.10 -13.00 11.10
CA ASP A 291 -9.13 -11.73 11.84
C ASP A 291 -8.06 -10.73 11.33
N ALA A 292 -6.87 -11.21 10.97
CA ALA A 292 -5.82 -10.37 10.41
C ALA A 292 -6.20 -9.83 9.02
N ILE A 293 -6.85 -10.65 8.20
CA ILE A 293 -7.36 -10.27 6.89
C ILE A 293 -8.52 -9.28 7.05
N GLU A 294 -9.48 -9.55 7.93
CA GLU A 294 -10.58 -8.64 8.21
C GLU A 294 -10.07 -7.29 8.74
N GLY A 295 -9.15 -7.31 9.72
CA GLY A 295 -8.52 -6.10 10.26
C GLY A 295 -7.61 -5.36 9.27
N SER A 296 -7.32 -5.94 8.10
CA SER A 296 -6.64 -5.23 7.00
C SER A 296 -7.58 -4.25 6.28
N ASN A 297 -8.89 -4.30 6.56
CA ASN A 297 -9.95 -3.41 6.07
C ASN A 297 -9.87 -3.17 4.55
N VAL A 298 -9.79 -4.27 3.80
CA VAL A 298 -9.76 -4.25 2.33
C VAL A 298 -11.18 -4.40 1.80
N TYR A 299 -11.68 -3.36 1.17
CA TYR A 299 -12.94 -3.35 0.41
C TYR A 299 -13.01 -2.11 -0.51
N VAL A 300 -13.89 -2.13 -1.50
CA VAL A 300 -13.99 -1.07 -2.52
C VAL A 300 -15.09 -0.10 -2.18
N GLN A 301 -14.75 1.18 -2.03
CA GLN A 301 -15.73 2.28 -1.94
C GLN A 301 -15.50 3.27 -3.08
N SER A 302 -16.53 3.48 -3.89
CA SER A 302 -16.45 4.42 -5.01
C SER A 302 -16.37 5.87 -4.53
N VAL A 303 -15.44 6.63 -5.10
CA VAL A 303 -15.38 8.08 -4.85
C VAL A 303 -16.47 8.87 -5.61
N LYS A 304 -17.33 8.19 -6.39
CA LYS A 304 -18.55 8.82 -6.94
C LYS A 304 -19.58 9.08 -5.86
N ASP A 305 -19.50 8.37 -4.74
CA ASP A 305 -20.27 8.64 -3.54
C ASP A 305 -19.79 9.97 -2.90
N ALA A 306 -20.71 10.88 -2.66
CA ALA A 306 -20.41 12.21 -2.11
C ALA A 306 -19.88 12.13 -0.66
N GLU A 307 -20.33 11.17 0.12
CA GLU A 307 -19.86 10.95 1.49
C GLU A 307 -18.40 10.48 1.49
N VAL A 308 -18.06 9.56 0.57
CA VAL A 308 -16.69 9.08 0.40
C VAL A 308 -15.76 10.21 -0.06
N LYS A 309 -16.19 11.05 -1.00
CA LYS A 309 -15.42 12.25 -1.40
C LYS A 309 -15.16 13.18 -0.23
N THR A 310 -16.18 13.45 0.56
CA THR A 310 -16.07 14.31 1.74
C THR A 310 -15.09 13.71 2.75
N LEU A 311 -15.24 12.42 3.06
CA LEU A 311 -14.34 11.71 3.98
C LEU A 311 -12.87 11.80 3.52
N VAL A 312 -12.61 11.64 2.22
CA VAL A 312 -11.25 11.74 1.67
C VAL A 312 -10.70 13.16 1.79
N LYS A 313 -11.50 14.20 1.51
CA LYS A 313 -11.10 15.60 1.65
C LYS A 313 -10.79 15.96 3.10
N ASP A 314 -11.71 15.64 4.01
CA ASP A 314 -11.57 15.92 5.44
C ASP A 314 -10.34 15.23 6.02
N TYR A 315 -10.09 13.98 5.60
CA TYR A 315 -8.89 13.24 6.01
C TYR A 315 -7.62 13.96 5.56
N ILE A 316 -7.53 14.37 4.30
CA ILE A 316 -6.37 15.11 3.77
C ILE A 316 -6.17 16.42 4.53
N ASP A 317 -7.24 17.18 4.78
CA ASP A 317 -7.16 18.43 5.51
C ASP A 317 -6.69 18.23 6.95
N ASN A 318 -7.14 17.18 7.62
CA ASN A 318 -6.66 16.81 8.96
C ASN A 318 -5.16 16.44 8.95
N MET A 319 -4.70 15.71 7.95
CA MET A 319 -3.28 15.37 7.83
C MET A 319 -2.41 16.61 7.59
N ILE A 320 -2.90 17.58 6.80
CA ILE A 320 -2.21 18.87 6.56
C ILE A 320 -2.14 19.70 7.86
N LYS A 321 -3.17 19.67 8.69
CA LYS A 321 -3.15 20.34 10.01
C LYS A 321 -2.10 19.75 10.94
N ILE A 322 -1.92 18.41 10.93
CA ILE A 322 -0.90 17.74 11.74
C ILE A 322 0.50 18.06 11.22
N GLN A 323 0.69 18.03 9.91
CA GLN A 323 1.96 18.35 9.28
C GLN A 323 1.70 18.90 7.87
N SER A 324 2.01 20.18 7.67
CA SER A 324 1.69 20.91 6.42
C SER A 324 2.29 20.28 5.14
N THR A 325 3.37 19.51 5.29
CA THR A 325 4.03 18.79 4.17
C THR A 325 3.53 17.35 4.00
N ALA A 326 2.62 16.88 4.85
CA ALA A 326 2.14 15.50 4.84
C ALA A 326 1.36 15.17 3.56
N ALA A 327 0.52 16.11 3.13
CA ALA A 327 -0.34 15.96 1.97
C ALA A 327 -0.44 17.32 1.24
N LYS A 328 -1.08 17.31 0.09
CA LYS A 328 -1.46 18.51 -0.66
C LYS A 328 -2.98 18.59 -0.68
N ALA A 329 -3.54 19.78 -0.45
CA ALA A 329 -4.97 20.01 -0.55
C ALA A 329 -5.50 19.54 -1.92
N ILE A 330 -6.65 18.89 -1.91
CA ILE A 330 -7.28 18.32 -3.10
C ILE A 330 -8.60 19.03 -3.41
N THR A 331 -8.95 19.08 -4.68
CA THR A 331 -10.21 19.61 -5.19
C THR A 331 -11.04 18.49 -5.83
N ASP A 332 -12.23 18.80 -6.34
CA ASP A 332 -13.04 17.80 -7.06
C ASP A 332 -12.33 17.20 -8.28
N ASP A 333 -11.39 17.93 -8.88
CA ASP A 333 -10.56 17.42 -9.97
C ASP A 333 -9.65 16.24 -9.60
N PHE A 334 -9.43 15.99 -8.33
CA PHE A 334 -8.71 14.83 -7.86
C PHE A 334 -9.47 13.52 -8.10
N PHE A 335 -10.79 13.58 -8.17
CA PHE A 335 -11.66 12.42 -8.29
C PHE A 335 -12.12 12.19 -9.73
N ILE A 336 -12.45 10.93 -10.03
CA ILE A 336 -13.16 10.61 -11.26
C ILE A 336 -14.58 11.21 -11.21
N ALA A 337 -15.08 11.64 -12.38
CA ALA A 337 -16.43 12.21 -12.54
C ALA A 337 -17.53 11.17 -12.32
#